data_0f5dac55a6c1f53150f203501027824a
#
_entry.id   0f5dac55a6c1f53150f203501027824a
#
_cell.length_a   1.000
_cell.length_b   1.000
_cell.length_c   1.000
_cell.angle_alpha   90.00
_cell.angle_beta   90.00
_cell.angle_gamma   90.00
#
_symmetry.space_group_name_H-M   'P 1'
#
loop_
_entity.id
_entity.type
_entity.pdbx_description
1 polymer ?
#
loop_
_entity_poly.entity_id
_entity_poly.type
_entity_poly.pdbx_seq_one_letter_code
_entity_poly.pdbx_strand_id
1 'polypeptide(L)'
;MTTTAYTEKAAIYALLGRIFISELDQKSMEALQEQEISSIFEKLQHGSKNYLQNTKWNNDEIEQLASDYCHLFILPRKSGLSLIASHWMTKEESANLAQLGTIIRSLDFDGSLVNADLEKLPGDHLGVLLYFVSSVYRSKNREIQKLGAQLIQLSLLPWILRFNDKLLVSTTNPLYLASGKLILELLGFEELEE
;
A
#
# COMPACT_ATOMS: atom_id res chain seq x y z
N MET A 1 20.51 -10.69 -2.70
CA MET A 1 19.36 -10.92 -1.83
C MET A 1 19.00 -12.38 -1.84
N THR A 2 18.70 -12.97 -0.67
CA THR A 2 18.29 -14.38 -0.51
C THR A 2 16.81 -14.53 -0.87
N THR A 3 16.37 -15.74 -1.21
CA THR A 3 14.96 -16.06 -1.54
C THR A 3 14.00 -15.61 -0.41
N THR A 4 14.41 -15.74 0.83
CA THR A 4 13.64 -15.33 2.02
C THR A 4 13.33 -13.82 2.02
N ALA A 5 14.30 -12.96 1.68
CA ALA A 5 14.12 -11.51 1.64
C ALA A 5 13.11 -11.06 0.57
N TYR A 6 13.03 -11.76 -0.56
CA TYR A 6 12.03 -11.47 -1.59
C TYR A 6 10.62 -11.85 -1.12
N THR A 7 10.47 -12.97 -0.43
CA THR A 7 9.18 -13.42 0.11
C THR A 7 8.65 -12.46 1.17
N GLU A 8 9.51 -11.98 2.06
CA GLU A 8 9.17 -11.00 3.09
C GLU A 8 8.72 -9.67 2.47
N LYS A 9 9.49 -9.12 1.54
CA LYS A 9 9.08 -7.90 0.81
C LYS A 9 7.74 -8.07 0.10
N ALA A 10 7.53 -9.19 -0.57
CA ALA A 10 6.28 -9.48 -1.24
C ALA A 10 5.09 -9.47 -0.27
N ALA A 11 5.25 -10.06 0.92
CA ALA A 11 4.21 -10.08 1.94
C ALA A 11 3.86 -8.66 2.42
N ILE A 12 4.87 -7.82 2.64
CA ILE A 12 4.67 -6.43 3.08
C ILE A 12 3.94 -5.61 1.99
N TYR A 13 4.34 -5.74 0.73
CA TYR A 13 3.64 -5.04 -0.37
C TYR A 13 2.19 -5.51 -0.53
N ALA A 14 1.90 -6.81 -0.35
CA ALA A 14 0.53 -7.32 -0.37
C ALA A 14 -0.31 -6.73 0.76
N LEU A 15 0.25 -6.67 1.95
CA LEU A 15 -0.39 -6.10 3.13
C LEU A 15 -0.74 -4.62 2.92
N LEU A 16 0.23 -3.83 2.48
CA LEU A 16 0.01 -2.42 2.14
C LEU A 16 -1.03 -2.27 1.03
N GLY A 17 -0.97 -3.13 0.01
CA GLY A 17 -1.98 -3.18 -1.05
C GLY A 17 -3.38 -3.39 -0.47
N ARG A 18 -3.55 -4.33 0.48
CA ARG A 18 -4.85 -4.58 1.13
C ARG A 18 -5.36 -3.37 1.91
N ILE A 19 -4.49 -2.66 2.63
CA ILE A 19 -4.85 -1.48 3.42
C ILE A 19 -5.38 -0.34 2.54
N PHE A 20 -4.84 -0.17 1.34
CA PHE A 20 -5.21 0.92 0.45
C PHE A 20 -6.26 0.55 -0.62
N ILE A 21 -6.61 -0.72 -0.80
CA ILE A 21 -7.57 -1.14 -1.83
C ILE A 21 -9.02 -0.82 -1.44
N SER A 22 -9.39 -1.11 -0.21
CA SER A 22 -10.75 -0.93 0.29
C SER A 22 -10.76 -0.86 1.82
N GLU A 23 -11.90 -0.51 2.38
CA GLU A 23 -12.15 -0.60 3.80
C GLU A 23 -11.72 -1.97 4.37
N LEU A 24 -11.21 -1.95 5.59
CA LEU A 24 -10.80 -3.16 6.29
C LEU A 24 -11.99 -3.72 7.07
N ASP A 25 -12.27 -4.99 6.86
CA ASP A 25 -13.28 -5.77 7.58
C ASP A 25 -12.67 -6.51 8.78
N GLN A 26 -13.51 -7.14 9.59
CA GLN A 26 -13.10 -7.93 10.75
C GLN A 26 -12.00 -8.95 10.42
N LYS A 27 -12.17 -9.69 9.32
CA LYS A 27 -11.23 -10.71 8.88
C LYS A 27 -9.86 -10.11 8.51
N SER A 28 -9.87 -8.94 7.88
CA SER A 28 -8.64 -8.22 7.54
C SER A 28 -7.91 -7.74 8.79
N MET A 29 -8.65 -7.26 9.79
CA MET A 29 -8.08 -6.82 11.06
C MET A 29 -7.50 -7.99 11.87
N GLU A 30 -8.16 -9.13 11.89
CA GLU A 30 -7.64 -10.36 12.50
C GLU A 30 -6.31 -10.79 11.86
N ALA A 31 -6.23 -10.75 10.53
CA ALA A 31 -5.00 -11.04 9.81
C ALA A 31 -3.86 -10.04 10.12
N LEU A 32 -4.19 -8.74 10.28
CA LEU A 32 -3.22 -7.71 10.66
C LEU A 32 -2.68 -7.90 12.09
N GLN A 33 -3.44 -8.55 12.96
CA GLN A 33 -3.05 -8.85 14.34
C GLN A 33 -2.17 -10.10 14.47
N GLU A 34 -2.01 -10.89 13.42
CA GLU A 34 -1.07 -12.01 13.44
C GLU A 34 0.34 -11.53 13.81
N GLN A 35 1.00 -12.26 14.70
CA GLN A 35 2.25 -11.82 15.33
C GLN A 35 3.35 -11.44 14.34
N GLU A 36 3.47 -12.15 13.22
CA GLU A 36 4.46 -11.85 12.18
C GLU A 36 4.18 -10.51 11.50
N ILE A 37 2.91 -10.22 11.23
CA ILE A 37 2.48 -8.99 10.55
C ILE A 37 2.54 -7.81 11.52
N SER A 38 2.03 -7.97 12.73
CA SER A 38 2.03 -6.91 13.74
C SER A 38 3.45 -6.49 14.11
N SER A 39 4.41 -7.40 14.12
CA SER A 39 5.83 -7.10 14.39
C SER A 39 6.46 -6.19 13.33
N ILE A 40 6.02 -6.26 12.09
CA ILE A 40 6.47 -5.35 11.01
C ILE A 40 6.00 -3.93 11.30
N PHE A 41 4.72 -3.77 11.66
CA PHE A 41 4.17 -2.46 12.01
C PHE A 41 4.76 -1.89 13.31
N GLU A 42 5.09 -2.73 14.29
CA GLU A 42 5.72 -2.30 15.54
C GLU A 42 7.10 -1.66 15.33
N LYS A 43 7.90 -2.20 14.43
CA LYS A 43 9.23 -1.66 14.12
C LYS A 43 9.16 -0.25 13.52
N LEU A 44 8.07 0.08 12.87
CA LEU A 44 7.86 1.31 12.12
C LEU A 44 7.12 2.39 12.91
N GLN A 45 6.49 2.01 14.01
CA GLN A 45 5.73 2.91 14.86
C GLN A 45 6.59 3.43 16.01
N HIS A 46 7.42 4.44 15.78
CA HIS A 46 8.02 5.20 16.85
C HIS A 46 6.89 5.82 17.71
N GLY A 47 6.59 5.20 18.86
CA GLY A 47 5.65 5.69 19.87
C GLY A 47 4.25 5.11 19.88
N SER A 48 3.79 4.40 18.87
CA SER A 48 2.50 3.72 18.88
C SER A 48 2.62 2.19 19.01
N LYS A 49 3.60 1.75 19.81
CA LYS A 49 3.71 0.35 20.19
C LYS A 49 2.32 -0.16 20.56
N ASN A 50 1.83 -1.12 19.81
CA ASN A 50 0.63 -1.89 20.12
C ASN A 50 -0.72 -1.34 19.64
N TYR A 51 -0.81 -0.37 18.71
CA TYR A 51 -2.12 0.02 18.19
C TYR A 51 -2.89 -1.20 17.63
N LEU A 52 -2.24 -2.03 16.81
CA LEU A 52 -2.88 -3.23 16.24
C LEU A 52 -3.13 -4.32 17.29
N GLN A 53 -2.23 -4.50 18.27
CA GLN A 53 -2.35 -5.56 19.27
C GLN A 53 -3.22 -5.19 20.47
N ASN A 54 -3.22 -3.92 20.91
CA ASN A 54 -3.93 -3.50 22.11
C ASN A 54 -5.36 -3.04 21.82
N THR A 55 -5.69 -2.77 20.58
CA THR A 55 -7.06 -2.41 20.21
C THR A 55 -7.91 -3.68 20.15
N LYS A 56 -8.97 -3.74 20.94
CA LYS A 56 -10.00 -4.77 20.79
C LYS A 56 -10.85 -4.37 19.59
N TRP A 57 -10.58 -4.96 18.46
CA TRP A 57 -11.29 -4.69 17.22
C TRP A 57 -12.72 -5.23 17.32
N ASN A 58 -13.60 -4.45 17.97
CA ASN A 58 -15.04 -4.67 17.96
C ASN A 58 -15.67 -3.98 16.75
N ASN A 59 -16.97 -4.18 16.55
CA ASN A 59 -17.67 -3.62 15.40
C ASN A 59 -17.56 -2.09 15.33
N ASP A 60 -17.66 -1.39 16.46
CA ASP A 60 -17.61 0.08 16.50
C ASP A 60 -16.25 0.61 16.03
N GLU A 61 -15.15 -0.04 16.41
CA GLU A 61 -13.80 0.33 16.01
C GLU A 61 -13.53 0.04 14.53
N ILE A 62 -14.09 -1.06 14.01
CA ILE A 62 -14.02 -1.40 12.59
C ILE A 62 -14.84 -0.41 11.75
N GLU A 63 -16.04 -0.05 12.20
CA GLU A 63 -16.87 0.98 11.58
C GLU A 63 -16.17 2.35 11.58
N GLN A 64 -15.49 2.70 12.69
CA GLN A 64 -14.69 3.92 12.75
C GLN A 64 -13.53 3.89 11.74
N LEU A 65 -12.82 2.77 11.63
CA LEU A 65 -11.74 2.62 10.64
C LEU A 65 -12.26 2.71 9.20
N ALA A 66 -13.40 2.10 8.92
CA ALA A 66 -14.07 2.22 7.61
C ALA A 66 -14.50 3.67 7.34
N SER A 67 -15.02 4.37 8.34
CA SER A 67 -15.34 5.80 8.26
C SER A 67 -14.10 6.64 7.95
N ASP A 68 -12.98 6.36 8.61
CA ASP A 68 -11.70 7.04 8.34
C ASP A 68 -11.23 6.81 6.89
N TYR A 69 -11.33 5.56 6.39
CA TYR A 69 -11.01 5.24 5.01
C TYR A 69 -11.88 6.04 4.04
N CYS A 70 -13.19 6.04 4.24
CA CYS A 70 -14.12 6.81 3.41
C CYS A 70 -13.80 8.30 3.43
N HIS A 71 -13.53 8.86 4.60
CA HIS A 71 -13.19 10.27 4.74
C HIS A 71 -11.87 10.65 4.07
N LEU A 72 -10.87 9.78 4.13
CA LEU A 72 -9.56 10.03 3.53
C LEU A 72 -9.56 9.86 2.01
N PHE A 73 -10.19 8.79 1.50
CA PHE A 73 -9.93 8.32 0.15
C PHE A 73 -11.13 8.33 -0.79
N ILE A 74 -12.38 8.28 -0.25
CA ILE A 74 -13.58 8.12 -1.07
C ILE A 74 -14.35 9.45 -1.23
N LEU A 75 -14.54 10.17 -0.13
CA LEU A 75 -15.38 11.37 -0.17
C LEU A 75 -14.71 12.53 -0.91
N PRO A 76 -15.41 13.19 -1.84
CA PRO A 76 -14.88 14.31 -2.59
C PRO A 76 -14.71 15.54 -1.66
N ARG A 77 -13.51 15.71 -1.14
CA ARG A 77 -13.13 16.91 -0.37
C ARG A 77 -12.05 17.67 -1.12
N LYS A 78 -11.98 18.99 -0.93
CA LYS A 78 -10.87 19.83 -1.41
C LYS A 78 -9.50 19.34 -0.89
N SER A 79 -9.51 18.59 0.21
CA SER A 79 -8.34 17.99 0.87
C SER A 79 -8.26 16.47 0.71
N GLY A 80 -9.13 15.84 -0.08
CA GLY A 80 -9.16 14.38 -0.26
C GLY A 80 -7.85 13.86 -0.83
N LEU A 81 -7.41 12.73 -0.28
CA LEU A 81 -6.25 11.99 -0.77
C LEU A 81 -6.70 11.10 -1.91
N SER A 82 -6.21 11.34 -3.10
CA SER A 82 -6.45 10.42 -4.21
C SER A 82 -5.50 9.22 -4.11
N LEU A 83 -6.06 8.02 -4.19
CA LEU A 83 -5.29 6.78 -4.34
C LEU A 83 -4.89 6.51 -5.81
N ILE A 84 -5.20 7.43 -6.73
CA ILE A 84 -4.91 7.33 -8.16
C ILE A 84 -3.64 8.10 -8.47
N ALA A 85 -2.61 7.40 -8.95
CA ALA A 85 -1.29 7.95 -9.20
C ALA A 85 -1.30 9.13 -10.19
N SER A 86 -2.09 9.04 -11.26
CA SER A 86 -2.19 10.09 -12.28
C SER A 86 -2.69 11.43 -11.74
N HIS A 87 -3.35 11.47 -10.59
CA HIS A 87 -3.74 12.73 -9.94
C HIS A 87 -2.56 13.49 -9.29
N TRP A 88 -1.45 12.81 -9.09
CA TRP A 88 -0.22 13.34 -8.46
C TRP A 88 0.91 13.59 -9.45
N MET A 89 0.76 13.10 -10.67
CA MET A 89 1.78 13.07 -11.70
C MET A 89 1.57 14.14 -12.74
N THR A 90 2.64 14.52 -13.42
CA THR A 90 2.58 15.30 -14.67
C THR A 90 2.01 14.44 -15.80
N LYS A 91 1.66 15.08 -16.93
CA LYS A 91 1.19 14.35 -18.11
C LYS A 91 2.23 13.38 -18.67
N GLU A 92 3.51 13.73 -18.62
CA GLU A 92 4.61 12.89 -19.09
C GLU A 92 4.82 11.67 -18.20
N GLU A 93 4.82 11.86 -16.86
CA GLU A 93 4.88 10.77 -15.88
C GLU A 93 3.69 9.82 -16.04
N SER A 94 2.48 10.35 -16.25
CA SER A 94 1.26 9.55 -16.43
C SER A 94 1.26 8.73 -17.71
N ALA A 95 1.87 9.21 -18.79
CA ALA A 95 1.99 8.47 -20.05
C ALA A 95 2.83 7.18 -19.88
N ASN A 96 3.92 7.26 -19.11
CA ASN A 96 4.73 6.09 -18.77
C ASN A 96 3.93 5.07 -17.93
N LEU A 97 3.11 5.56 -17.02
CA LEU A 97 2.27 4.71 -16.17
C LEU A 97 1.18 3.98 -16.97
N ALA A 98 0.62 4.60 -18.01
CA ALA A 98 -0.37 3.98 -18.88
C ALA A 98 0.21 2.77 -19.65
N GLN A 99 1.47 2.85 -20.09
CA GLN A 99 2.18 1.71 -20.70
C GLN A 99 2.35 0.58 -19.68
N LEU A 100 2.71 0.91 -18.45
CA LEU A 100 2.83 -0.06 -17.36
C LEU A 100 1.50 -0.76 -17.07
N GLY A 101 0.38 -0.04 -17.07
CA GLY A 101 -0.95 -0.59 -16.87
C GLY A 101 -1.33 -1.65 -17.92
N THR A 102 -0.79 -1.55 -19.14
CA THR A 102 -0.95 -2.58 -20.18
C THR A 102 -0.13 -3.83 -19.84
N ILE A 103 1.09 -3.66 -19.35
CA ILE A 103 1.96 -4.77 -18.93
C ILE A 103 1.33 -5.48 -17.71
N ILE A 104 0.84 -4.73 -16.73
CA ILE A 104 0.18 -5.26 -15.53
C ILE A 104 -1.00 -6.16 -15.92
N ARG A 105 -1.84 -5.72 -16.85
CA ARG A 105 -3.00 -6.49 -17.30
C ARG A 105 -2.64 -7.74 -18.12
N SER A 106 -1.47 -7.77 -18.74
CA SER A 106 -0.97 -8.93 -19.49
C SER A 106 -0.34 -10.01 -18.62
N LEU A 107 0.01 -9.69 -17.36
CA LEU A 107 0.52 -10.64 -16.39
C LEU A 107 -0.65 -11.29 -15.68
N ASP A 108 -0.60 -12.63 -15.59
CA ASP A 108 -1.61 -13.43 -14.88
C ASP A 108 -1.56 -13.06 -13.39
N PHE A 109 -2.44 -12.12 -13.01
CA PHE A 109 -2.47 -11.51 -11.69
C PHE A 109 -3.35 -12.35 -10.78
N ASP A 110 -2.74 -13.06 -9.84
CA ASP A 110 -3.50 -13.81 -8.82
C ASP A 110 -4.21 -12.84 -7.85
N GLY A 111 -5.41 -12.43 -8.24
CA GLY A 111 -6.30 -11.60 -7.40
C GLY A 111 -6.94 -12.35 -6.23
N SER A 112 -6.66 -13.65 -6.06
CA SER A 112 -7.31 -14.51 -5.05
C SER A 112 -7.05 -14.09 -3.60
N LEU A 113 -6.02 -13.27 -3.36
CA LEU A 113 -5.68 -12.74 -2.03
C LEU A 113 -6.52 -11.54 -1.62
N VAL A 114 -7.38 -11.02 -2.48
CA VAL A 114 -8.14 -9.80 -2.23
C VAL A 114 -9.60 -10.05 -2.47
N ASN A 115 -10.42 -9.81 -1.44
CA ASN A 115 -11.87 -9.80 -1.57
C ASN A 115 -12.40 -8.59 -2.38
N ALA A 116 -11.53 -7.72 -2.86
CA ALA A 116 -11.88 -6.58 -3.69
C ALA A 116 -11.78 -6.97 -5.17
N ASP A 117 -12.73 -6.48 -5.92
CA ASP A 117 -12.82 -6.64 -7.37
C ASP A 117 -11.73 -5.76 -8.03
N LEU A 118 -10.47 -6.23 -8.02
CA LEU A 118 -9.32 -5.48 -8.53
C LEU A 118 -9.50 -5.04 -9.97
N GLU A 119 -10.27 -5.80 -10.75
CA GLU A 119 -10.58 -5.50 -12.15
C GLU A 119 -11.39 -4.21 -12.30
N LYS A 120 -12.12 -3.80 -11.26
CA LYS A 120 -12.92 -2.57 -11.26
C LYS A 120 -12.13 -1.33 -10.87
N LEU A 121 -10.94 -1.51 -10.29
CA LEU A 121 -10.10 -0.39 -9.90
C LEU A 121 -9.21 0.07 -11.07
N PRO A 122 -8.90 1.37 -11.16
CA PRO A 122 -7.91 1.86 -12.11
C PRO A 122 -6.55 1.16 -11.90
N GLY A 123 -5.85 0.84 -13.00
CA GLY A 123 -4.55 0.18 -12.94
C GLY A 123 -3.46 0.99 -12.22
N ASP A 124 -3.65 2.30 -12.10
CA ASP A 124 -2.79 3.24 -11.38
C ASP A 124 -3.27 3.52 -9.94
N HIS A 125 -4.20 2.73 -9.42
CA HIS A 125 -4.62 2.80 -8.03
C HIS A 125 -3.51 2.29 -7.10
N LEU A 126 -3.17 3.02 -6.02
CA LEU A 126 -2.08 2.70 -5.10
C LEU A 126 -2.10 1.24 -4.63
N GLY A 127 -3.24 0.78 -4.15
CA GLY A 127 -3.39 -0.60 -3.70
C GLY A 127 -3.12 -1.62 -4.80
N VAL A 128 -3.57 -1.35 -6.05
CA VAL A 128 -3.31 -2.21 -7.22
C VAL A 128 -1.82 -2.25 -7.55
N LEU A 129 -1.16 -1.10 -7.57
CA LEU A 129 0.28 -1.02 -7.82
C LEU A 129 1.10 -1.78 -6.78
N LEU A 130 0.75 -1.65 -5.49
CA LEU A 130 1.42 -2.37 -4.40
C LEU A 130 1.23 -3.88 -4.50
N TYR A 131 0.02 -4.35 -4.83
CA TYR A 131 -0.23 -5.77 -5.07
C TYR A 131 0.56 -6.30 -6.26
N PHE A 132 0.64 -5.51 -7.31
CA PHE A 132 1.41 -5.87 -8.49
C PHE A 132 2.90 -6.04 -8.15
N VAL A 133 3.48 -5.08 -7.42
CA VAL A 133 4.85 -5.20 -6.94
C VAL A 133 5.03 -6.47 -6.09
N SER A 134 4.07 -6.78 -5.21
CA SER A 134 4.05 -8.03 -4.44
C SER A 134 4.12 -9.27 -5.33
N SER A 135 3.29 -9.32 -6.38
CA SER A 135 3.23 -10.45 -7.31
C SER A 135 4.56 -10.65 -8.05
N VAL A 136 5.19 -9.56 -8.46
CA VAL A 136 6.52 -9.61 -9.09
C VAL A 136 7.56 -10.18 -8.14
N TYR A 137 7.56 -9.76 -6.87
CA TYR A 137 8.50 -10.30 -5.88
C TYR A 137 8.23 -11.77 -5.52
N ARG A 138 6.99 -12.25 -5.64
CA ARG A 138 6.64 -13.67 -5.46
C ARG A 138 7.05 -14.56 -6.63
N SER A 139 7.29 -14.00 -7.79
CA SER A 139 7.67 -14.76 -8.97
C SER A 139 8.95 -15.57 -8.72
N LYS A 140 8.96 -16.83 -9.18
CA LYS A 140 10.16 -17.67 -9.18
C LYS A 140 11.13 -17.29 -10.31
N ASN A 141 10.69 -16.48 -11.26
CA ASN A 141 11.51 -16.02 -12.38
C ASN A 141 12.31 -14.78 -11.97
N ARG A 142 13.65 -14.89 -11.97
CA ARG A 142 14.56 -13.81 -11.59
C ARG A 142 14.46 -12.58 -12.50
N GLU A 143 14.15 -12.75 -13.78
CA GLU A 143 13.98 -11.63 -14.69
C GLU A 143 12.73 -10.81 -14.35
N ILE A 144 11.64 -11.51 -13.97
CA ILE A 144 10.43 -10.85 -13.45
C ILE A 144 10.72 -10.14 -12.13
N GLN A 145 11.51 -10.72 -11.24
CA GLN A 145 11.89 -10.05 -9.97
C GLN A 145 12.69 -8.77 -10.20
N LYS A 146 13.58 -8.75 -11.20
CA LYS A 146 14.31 -7.53 -11.59
C LYS A 146 13.37 -6.43 -12.11
N LEU A 147 12.31 -6.79 -12.81
CA LEU A 147 11.27 -5.85 -13.22
C LEU A 147 10.60 -5.16 -12.03
N GLY A 148 10.54 -5.79 -10.86
CA GLY A 148 9.98 -5.18 -9.64
C GLY A 148 10.63 -3.86 -9.27
N ALA A 149 11.96 -3.78 -9.31
CA ALA A 149 12.68 -2.54 -9.04
C ALA A 149 12.36 -1.44 -10.07
N GLN A 150 12.28 -1.80 -11.36
CA GLN A 150 11.90 -0.85 -12.41
C GLN A 150 10.45 -0.37 -12.26
N LEU A 151 9.55 -1.27 -11.87
CA LEU A 151 8.14 -0.94 -11.63
C LEU A 151 7.98 0.04 -10.47
N ILE A 152 8.71 -0.16 -9.37
CA ILE A 152 8.75 0.78 -8.25
C ILE A 152 9.20 2.16 -8.75
N GLN A 153 10.31 2.22 -9.50
CA GLN A 153 10.85 3.48 -10.01
C GLN A 153 9.87 4.20 -10.95
N LEU A 154 9.18 3.47 -11.79
CA LEU A 154 8.28 4.07 -12.79
C LEU A 154 6.88 4.36 -12.26
N SER A 155 6.37 3.52 -11.33
CA SER A 155 4.98 3.60 -10.90
C SER A 155 4.75 4.25 -9.54
N LEU A 156 5.70 4.15 -8.61
CA LEU A 156 5.53 4.65 -7.25
C LEU A 156 6.38 5.89 -6.97
N LEU A 157 7.70 5.85 -7.26
CA LEU A 157 8.61 6.94 -6.89
C LEU A 157 8.18 8.34 -7.38
N PRO A 158 7.61 8.52 -8.59
CA PRO A 158 7.32 9.86 -9.08
C PRO A 158 6.32 10.65 -8.24
N TRP A 159 5.46 9.98 -7.49
CA TRP A 159 4.35 10.64 -6.80
C TRP A 159 4.19 10.28 -5.33
N ILE A 160 4.76 9.18 -4.87
CA ILE A 160 4.50 8.64 -3.53
C ILE A 160 4.90 9.59 -2.39
N LEU A 161 5.97 10.36 -2.57
CA LEU A 161 6.38 11.38 -1.60
C LEU A 161 5.28 12.43 -1.41
N ARG A 162 4.77 12.98 -2.50
CA ARG A 162 3.68 13.98 -2.49
C ARG A 162 2.41 13.43 -1.85
N PHE A 163 2.08 12.17 -2.12
CA PHE A 163 0.98 11.48 -1.49
C PHE A 163 1.22 11.34 0.02
N ASN A 164 2.40 10.90 0.43
CA ASN A 164 2.72 10.67 1.83
C ASN A 164 2.75 11.97 2.65
N ASP A 165 3.33 13.04 2.13
CA ASP A 165 3.31 14.36 2.76
C ASP A 165 1.87 14.81 3.03
N LYS A 166 0.98 14.59 2.07
CA LYS A 166 -0.43 14.91 2.23
C LYS A 166 -1.13 13.98 3.21
N LEU A 167 -0.79 12.69 3.22
CA LEU A 167 -1.33 11.71 4.17
C LEU A 167 -1.02 12.09 5.61
N LEU A 168 0.23 12.46 5.90
CA LEU A 168 0.69 12.82 7.25
C LEU A 168 -0.09 14.00 7.87
N VAL A 169 -0.56 14.94 7.04
CA VAL A 169 -1.34 16.10 7.51
C VAL A 169 -2.85 15.89 7.43
N SER A 170 -3.31 14.80 6.79
CA SER A 170 -4.73 14.54 6.55
C SER A 170 -5.36 13.59 7.55
N THR A 171 -4.57 12.83 8.30
CA THR A 171 -5.05 11.86 9.27
C THR A 171 -4.20 11.82 10.52
N THR A 172 -4.82 11.42 11.63
CA THR A 172 -4.16 11.03 12.87
C THR A 172 -4.29 9.53 13.13
N ASN A 173 -4.93 8.79 12.20
CA ASN A 173 -5.11 7.35 12.34
C ASN A 173 -3.75 6.63 12.26
N PRO A 174 -3.34 5.91 13.33
CA PRO A 174 -2.01 5.29 13.39
C PRO A 174 -1.75 4.26 12.30
N LEU A 175 -2.78 3.55 11.81
CA LEU A 175 -2.64 2.54 10.76
C LEU A 175 -2.20 3.19 9.45
N TYR A 176 -2.87 4.26 9.02
CA TYR A 176 -2.54 4.93 7.77
C TYR A 176 -1.21 5.68 7.85
N LEU A 177 -0.90 6.29 9.00
CA LEU A 177 0.41 6.93 9.24
C LEU A 177 1.56 5.91 9.16
N ALA A 178 1.41 4.76 9.84
CA ALA A 178 2.41 3.70 9.81
C ALA A 178 2.54 3.10 8.39
N SER A 179 1.43 2.94 7.68
CA SER A 179 1.46 2.45 6.29
C SER A 179 2.20 3.39 5.35
N GLY A 180 2.00 4.69 5.48
CA GLY A 180 2.74 5.69 4.71
C GLY A 180 4.24 5.64 4.97
N LYS A 181 4.66 5.59 6.24
CA LYS A 181 6.07 5.44 6.63
C LYS A 181 6.68 4.16 6.09
N LEU A 182 5.97 3.03 6.19
CA LEU A 182 6.43 1.73 5.69
C LEU A 182 6.65 1.75 4.18
N ILE A 183 5.79 2.41 3.42
CA ILE A 183 6.00 2.57 1.98
C ILE A 183 7.30 3.30 1.70
N LEU A 184 7.58 4.40 2.40
CA LEU A 184 8.80 5.17 2.20
C LEU A 184 10.04 4.37 2.56
N GLU A 185 10.03 3.64 3.66
CA GLU A 185 11.14 2.77 4.07
C GLU A 185 11.43 1.68 3.03
N LEU A 186 10.37 1.01 2.52
CA LEU A 186 10.52 0.01 1.46
C LEU A 186 11.10 0.57 0.16
N LEU A 187 10.85 1.84 -0.10
CA LEU A 187 11.36 2.56 -1.27
C LEU A 187 12.78 3.13 -1.05
N GLY A 188 13.33 2.98 0.17
CA GLY A 188 14.66 3.47 0.51
C GLY A 188 14.73 4.96 0.84
N PHE A 189 13.60 5.59 1.12
CA PHE A 189 13.57 6.92 1.74
C PHE A 189 13.72 6.74 3.25
N GLU A 190 14.93 6.84 3.76
CA GLU A 190 15.18 6.92 5.19
C GLU A 190 14.62 8.24 5.72
N GLU A 191 14.02 8.21 6.92
CA GLU A 191 13.68 9.46 7.62
C GLU A 191 14.99 10.24 7.81
N LEU A 192 15.07 11.41 7.20
CA LEU A 192 16.05 12.41 7.61
C LEU A 192 15.57 12.86 8.99
N GLU A 193 16.14 12.26 10.04
CA GLU A 193 15.96 12.73 11.41
C GLU A 193 16.46 14.18 11.47
N GLU A 194 15.56 15.12 11.73
CA GLU A 194 15.90 16.48 12.16
C GLU A 194 16.38 16.51 13.63
#